data_f6d5aa87b563a41fb654c7ff8be45278
#
_entry.id   f6d5aa87b563a41fb654c7ff8be45278
#
_cell.length_a   1.000
_cell.length_b   1.000
_cell.length_c   1.000
_cell.angle_alpha   90.00
_cell.angle_beta   90.00
_cell.angle_gamma   90.00
#
_symmetry.space_group_name_H-M   'P 1'
#
loop_
_entity.id
_entity.type
_entity.pdbx_description
1 polymer ?
#
loop_
_entity_poly.entity_id
_entity_poly.type
_entity_poly.pdbx_seq_one_letter_code
_entity_poly.pdbx_strand_id
1 'polypeptide(L)'
;MIDLSLLPPPDVVETLEFETLYQEVLGIFRAHMGDQWTALLESDPVVKLMEVMAYRELMVRARINAAAKASLLAYAKGADLENRAADYGVQKLTIRPANPDAVPPVEAVMEGDEALRYRTRLSLEALSVAGSSGAYEYHALSSSAELVHVSVDSPRFSGVAVPAAVKAQLPAGAIVVVCDYDAGLANPLPGDVSLAVLARPDSVVPEAQLVATVLKALSAEDVRPVTDRPRVQGGIPSDFQVEAVLWVEAGPDPDVVLAGARASLDKAIAGARRLEGQLPVSAVYAALHVTGISRVDLVKPVEGVVCDKRQYPRATSISLTTKVVT
;
A
#
# COMPACT_ATOMS: atom_id res chain seq x y z
N MET A 1 -0.66 8.40 11.12
CA MET A 1 -0.31 8.96 9.78
C MET A 1 -1.60 9.35 9.05
N ILE A 2 -1.62 10.51 8.35
CA ILE A 2 -2.81 10.95 7.58
C ILE A 2 -2.96 10.06 6.34
N ASP A 3 -4.17 9.59 6.07
CA ASP A 3 -4.46 8.85 4.84
C ASP A 3 -4.65 9.83 3.67
N LEU A 4 -3.66 9.86 2.77
CA LEU A 4 -3.67 10.77 1.62
C LEU A 4 -4.77 10.44 0.61
N SER A 5 -5.27 9.19 0.58
CA SER A 5 -6.33 8.79 -0.35
C SER A 5 -7.69 9.41 -0.01
N LEU A 6 -7.86 9.85 1.24
CA LEU A 6 -9.08 10.51 1.74
C LEU A 6 -9.05 12.03 1.56
N LEU A 7 -7.94 12.59 1.11
CA LEU A 7 -7.86 14.04 0.87
C LEU A 7 -8.62 14.40 -0.40
N PRO A 8 -9.48 15.45 -0.35
CA PRO A 8 -10.14 15.95 -1.55
C PRO A 8 -9.10 16.49 -2.53
N PRO A 9 -9.40 16.50 -3.84
CA PRO A 9 -8.57 17.20 -4.79
C PRO A 9 -8.50 18.69 -4.43
N PRO A 10 -7.39 19.39 -4.77
CA PRO A 10 -7.29 20.82 -4.49
C PRO A 10 -8.33 21.62 -5.27
N ASP A 11 -8.78 22.75 -4.70
CA ASP A 11 -9.82 23.60 -5.28
C ASP A 11 -9.49 24.11 -6.70
N VAL A 12 -8.21 24.18 -7.05
CA VAL A 12 -7.74 24.56 -8.39
C VAL A 12 -8.12 23.53 -9.47
N VAL A 13 -8.53 22.32 -9.08
CA VAL A 13 -8.95 21.28 -10.02
C VAL A 13 -10.41 21.47 -10.37
N GLU A 14 -10.66 21.94 -11.60
CA GLU A 14 -12.00 22.20 -12.14
C GLU A 14 -12.66 20.91 -12.64
N THR A 15 -13.97 20.83 -12.55
CA THR A 15 -14.76 19.85 -13.29
C THR A 15 -14.92 20.36 -14.73
N LEU A 16 -14.45 19.60 -15.70
CA LEU A 16 -14.43 20.02 -17.09
C LEU A 16 -15.55 19.32 -17.89
N GLU A 17 -16.46 20.12 -18.42
CA GLU A 17 -17.53 19.66 -19.32
C GLU A 17 -17.45 20.44 -20.63
N PHE A 18 -17.41 19.70 -21.75
CA PHE A 18 -17.29 20.32 -23.08
C PHE A 18 -18.43 21.28 -23.37
N GLU A 19 -19.66 20.89 -23.06
CA GLU A 19 -20.84 21.70 -23.36
C GLU A 19 -20.82 23.03 -22.61
N THR A 20 -20.42 23.03 -21.36
CA THR A 20 -20.27 24.26 -20.55
C THR A 20 -19.29 25.23 -21.20
N LEU A 21 -18.12 24.74 -21.58
CA LEU A 21 -17.08 25.54 -22.26
C LEU A 21 -17.55 26.03 -23.63
N TYR A 22 -18.26 25.20 -24.37
CA TYR A 22 -18.82 25.58 -25.67
C TYR A 22 -19.86 26.71 -25.50
N GLN A 23 -20.73 26.63 -24.52
CA GLN A 23 -21.72 27.68 -24.26
C GLN A 23 -21.06 28.99 -23.78
N GLU A 24 -19.95 28.91 -23.03
CA GLU A 24 -19.15 30.10 -22.64
C GLU A 24 -18.55 30.77 -23.92
N VAL A 25 -17.90 30.00 -24.79
CA VAL A 25 -17.34 30.49 -26.06
C VAL A 25 -18.42 31.10 -26.93
N LEU A 26 -19.55 30.43 -27.06
CA LEU A 26 -20.72 30.90 -27.83
C LEU A 26 -21.27 32.22 -27.25
N GLY A 27 -21.36 32.31 -25.90
CA GLY A 27 -21.81 33.54 -25.21
C GLY A 27 -20.88 34.73 -25.46
N ILE A 28 -19.57 34.51 -25.37
CA ILE A 28 -18.56 35.54 -25.68
C ILE A 28 -18.65 35.97 -27.14
N PHE A 29 -18.74 35.02 -28.06
CA PHE A 29 -18.86 35.31 -29.49
C PHE A 29 -20.13 36.14 -29.79
N ARG A 30 -21.27 35.75 -29.24
CA ARG A 30 -22.54 36.49 -29.40
C ARG A 30 -22.44 37.91 -28.82
N ALA A 31 -21.81 38.09 -27.70
CA ALA A 31 -21.59 39.42 -27.09
C ALA A 31 -20.76 40.33 -28.01
N HIS A 32 -19.82 39.78 -28.78
CA HIS A 32 -18.98 40.57 -29.70
C HIS A 32 -19.65 40.83 -31.03
N MET A 33 -20.43 39.88 -31.57
CA MET A 33 -21.08 40.01 -32.88
C MET A 33 -22.42 40.75 -32.83
N GLY A 34 -23.07 40.81 -31.65
CA GLY A 34 -24.40 41.37 -31.53
C GLY A 34 -25.43 40.72 -32.45
N ASP A 35 -26.35 41.51 -32.98
CA ASP A 35 -27.40 41.02 -33.88
C ASP A 35 -26.90 40.66 -35.32
N GLN A 36 -25.62 40.83 -35.60
CA GLN A 36 -25.04 40.56 -36.92
C GLN A 36 -24.88 39.06 -37.22
N TRP A 37 -24.94 38.21 -36.19
CA TRP A 37 -24.81 36.75 -36.39
C TRP A 37 -26.08 36.04 -35.90
N THR A 38 -26.79 35.41 -36.86
CA THR A 38 -28.02 34.71 -36.59
C THR A 38 -27.97 33.20 -36.90
N ALA A 39 -26.81 32.72 -37.42
CA ALA A 39 -26.64 31.31 -37.78
C ALA A 39 -26.46 30.45 -36.49
N LEU A 40 -27.23 29.36 -36.40
CA LEU A 40 -27.20 28.41 -35.27
C LEU A 40 -27.18 26.95 -35.77
N LEU A 41 -26.88 26.73 -37.05
CA LEU A 41 -26.81 25.39 -37.61
C LEU A 41 -25.49 24.75 -37.19
N GLU A 42 -25.55 23.50 -36.71
CA GLU A 42 -24.34 22.73 -36.34
C GLU A 42 -23.36 22.56 -37.53
N SER A 43 -23.84 22.70 -38.77
CA SER A 43 -23.00 22.63 -39.94
C SER A 43 -22.31 23.96 -40.30
N ASP A 44 -22.62 25.05 -39.59
CA ASP A 44 -21.99 26.34 -39.84
C ASP A 44 -20.49 26.30 -39.53
N PRO A 45 -19.60 26.72 -40.44
CA PRO A 45 -18.16 26.73 -40.19
C PRO A 45 -17.76 27.51 -38.96
N VAL A 46 -18.49 28.59 -38.62
CA VAL A 46 -18.19 29.37 -37.39
C VAL A 46 -18.57 28.59 -36.14
N VAL A 47 -19.66 27.83 -36.14
CA VAL A 47 -20.03 26.92 -35.05
C VAL A 47 -18.97 25.85 -34.89
N LYS A 48 -18.50 25.25 -35.96
CA LYS A 48 -17.40 24.26 -35.90
C LYS A 48 -16.10 24.85 -35.38
N LEU A 49 -15.79 26.11 -35.71
CA LEU A 49 -14.62 26.79 -35.15
C LEU A 49 -14.76 27.00 -33.64
N MET A 50 -15.93 27.38 -33.15
CA MET A 50 -16.19 27.53 -31.71
C MET A 50 -16.10 26.21 -30.96
N GLU A 51 -16.60 25.11 -31.55
CA GLU A 51 -16.41 23.76 -30.99
C GLU A 51 -14.92 23.41 -30.84
N VAL A 52 -14.11 23.71 -31.88
CA VAL A 52 -12.66 23.48 -31.83
C VAL A 52 -12.01 24.37 -30.76
N MET A 53 -12.43 25.62 -30.59
CA MET A 53 -11.92 26.51 -29.54
C MET A 53 -12.25 25.97 -28.15
N ALA A 54 -13.52 25.58 -27.91
CA ALA A 54 -13.95 24.98 -26.64
C ALA A 54 -13.18 23.69 -26.33
N TYR A 55 -12.95 22.84 -27.34
CA TYR A 55 -12.15 21.64 -27.18
C TYR A 55 -10.69 21.95 -26.82
N ARG A 56 -10.10 22.94 -27.48
CA ARG A 56 -8.72 23.38 -27.18
C ARG A 56 -8.61 23.95 -25.74
N GLU A 57 -9.60 24.71 -25.31
CA GLU A 57 -9.67 25.21 -23.95
C GLU A 57 -9.80 24.07 -22.93
N LEU A 58 -10.70 23.11 -23.18
CA LEU A 58 -10.83 21.91 -22.36
C LEU A 58 -9.50 21.17 -22.21
N MET A 59 -8.75 20.98 -23.29
CA MET A 59 -7.44 20.34 -23.26
C MET A 59 -6.41 21.13 -22.43
N VAL A 60 -6.43 22.47 -22.51
CA VAL A 60 -5.52 23.32 -21.72
C VAL A 60 -5.88 23.27 -20.24
N ARG A 61 -7.17 23.42 -19.90
CA ARG A 61 -7.63 23.30 -18.49
C ARG A 61 -7.38 21.89 -17.93
N ALA A 62 -7.58 20.82 -18.72
CA ALA A 62 -7.24 19.46 -18.33
C ALA A 62 -5.74 19.31 -18.02
N ARG A 63 -4.87 19.96 -18.79
CA ARG A 63 -3.43 19.99 -18.54
C ARG A 63 -3.09 20.72 -17.25
N ILE A 64 -3.76 21.84 -16.95
CA ILE A 64 -3.58 22.59 -15.70
C ILE A 64 -4.01 21.72 -14.51
N ASN A 65 -5.17 21.05 -14.60
CA ASN A 65 -5.65 20.12 -13.58
C ASN A 65 -4.64 18.97 -13.36
N ALA A 66 -4.09 18.42 -14.43
CA ALA A 66 -3.08 17.37 -14.33
C ALA A 66 -1.79 17.87 -13.66
N ALA A 67 -1.32 19.07 -14.01
CA ALA A 67 -0.15 19.69 -13.40
C ALA A 67 -0.36 19.98 -11.90
N ALA A 68 -1.54 20.51 -11.54
CA ALA A 68 -1.90 20.73 -10.14
C ALA A 68 -1.88 19.43 -9.32
N LYS A 69 -2.44 18.35 -9.85
CA LYS A 69 -2.40 17.01 -9.21
C LYS A 69 -0.98 16.46 -9.13
N ALA A 70 -0.17 16.60 -10.17
CA ALA A 70 1.21 16.13 -10.24
C ALA A 70 2.12 16.79 -9.18
N SER A 71 1.78 18.00 -8.75
CA SER A 71 2.53 18.72 -7.70
C SER A 71 2.29 18.19 -6.28
N LEU A 72 1.31 17.33 -6.08
CA LEU A 72 0.91 16.84 -4.76
C LEU A 72 1.30 15.38 -4.57
N LEU A 73 1.95 15.06 -3.44
CA LEU A 73 2.36 13.68 -3.11
C LEU A 73 1.20 12.67 -3.16
N ALA A 74 -0.03 13.12 -2.83
CA ALA A 74 -1.22 12.26 -2.87
C ALA A 74 -1.57 11.77 -4.29
N TYR A 75 -1.31 12.58 -5.31
CA TYR A 75 -1.79 12.34 -6.68
C TYR A 75 -0.67 12.13 -7.69
N ALA A 76 0.56 12.54 -7.37
CA ALA A 76 1.72 12.39 -8.25
C ALA A 76 1.97 10.92 -8.63
N LYS A 77 2.41 10.68 -9.86
CA LYS A 77 2.71 9.34 -10.39
C LYS A 77 3.99 9.36 -11.22
N GLY A 78 4.65 8.20 -11.32
CA GLY A 78 5.85 8.06 -12.14
C GLY A 78 6.91 9.10 -11.80
N ALA A 79 7.46 9.78 -12.80
CA ALA A 79 8.51 10.78 -12.64
C ALA A 79 8.11 11.98 -11.75
N ASP A 80 6.84 12.40 -11.79
CA ASP A 80 6.35 13.48 -10.91
C ASP A 80 6.42 13.06 -9.45
N LEU A 81 6.08 11.80 -9.14
CA LEU A 81 6.20 11.24 -7.79
C LEU A 81 7.66 11.10 -7.37
N GLU A 82 8.55 10.68 -8.27
CA GLU A 82 9.98 10.58 -7.99
C GLU A 82 10.58 11.94 -7.64
N ASN A 83 10.21 13.00 -8.38
CA ASN A 83 10.61 14.36 -8.07
C ASN A 83 10.06 14.83 -6.71
N ARG A 84 8.78 14.53 -6.41
CA ARG A 84 8.20 14.85 -5.10
C ARG A 84 8.88 14.08 -3.95
N ALA A 85 9.24 12.82 -4.17
CA ALA A 85 9.98 12.02 -3.19
C ALA A 85 11.39 12.57 -2.93
N ALA A 86 12.05 13.07 -3.97
CA ALA A 86 13.36 13.70 -3.86
C ALA A 86 13.37 14.93 -2.94
N ASP A 87 12.27 15.70 -2.87
CA ASP A 87 12.13 16.83 -1.93
C ASP A 87 12.24 16.39 -0.46
N TYR A 88 11.93 15.12 -0.19
CA TYR A 88 12.03 14.49 1.13
C TYR A 88 13.29 13.64 1.29
N GLY A 89 14.22 13.70 0.33
CA GLY A 89 15.44 12.89 0.34
C GLY A 89 15.22 11.40 0.06
N VAL A 90 14.07 11.02 -0.51
CA VAL A 90 13.71 9.63 -0.81
C VAL A 90 13.91 9.34 -2.29
N GLN A 91 14.68 8.29 -2.58
CA GLN A 91 14.89 7.80 -3.94
C GLN A 91 14.13 6.51 -4.19
N LYS A 92 13.72 6.30 -5.44
CA LYS A 92 13.07 5.06 -5.89
C LYS A 92 14.06 3.90 -5.83
N LEU A 93 13.65 2.80 -5.19
CA LEU A 93 14.50 1.63 -5.01
C LEU A 93 14.44 0.71 -6.23
N THR A 94 15.58 0.10 -6.55
CA THR A 94 15.67 -0.92 -7.61
C THR A 94 15.43 -2.30 -6.99
N ILE A 95 14.40 -3.01 -7.48
CA ILE A 95 14.11 -4.40 -7.09
C ILE A 95 15.05 -5.35 -7.81
N ARG A 96 15.14 -5.22 -9.14
CA ARG A 96 16.08 -5.98 -9.98
C ARG A 96 16.84 -5.02 -10.87
N PRO A 97 18.18 -5.10 -10.90
CA PRO A 97 18.97 -4.28 -11.80
C PRO A 97 18.73 -4.69 -13.26
N ALA A 98 18.97 -3.75 -14.18
CA ALA A 98 18.97 -4.05 -15.60
C ALA A 98 20.06 -5.11 -15.93
N ASN A 99 19.74 -5.98 -16.88
CA ASN A 99 20.72 -6.90 -17.46
C ASN A 99 20.74 -6.71 -18.99
N PRO A 100 21.63 -5.84 -19.51
CA PRO A 100 21.73 -5.57 -20.93
C PRO A 100 22.31 -6.76 -21.72
N ASP A 101 23.02 -7.67 -21.04
CA ASP A 101 23.67 -8.83 -21.67
C ASP A 101 22.72 -10.03 -21.83
N ALA A 102 21.51 -9.96 -21.26
CA ALA A 102 20.48 -10.98 -21.44
C ALA A 102 19.90 -10.93 -22.87
N VAL A 103 19.38 -12.06 -23.34
CA VAL A 103 18.72 -12.15 -24.66
C VAL A 103 17.28 -12.62 -24.46
N PRO A 104 16.28 -11.73 -24.65
CA PRO A 104 16.38 -10.28 -24.91
C PRO A 104 16.93 -9.51 -23.69
N PRO A 105 17.47 -8.29 -23.86
CA PRO A 105 17.88 -7.44 -22.75
C PRO A 105 16.75 -7.22 -21.74
N VAL A 106 17.08 -7.24 -20.46
CA VAL A 106 16.11 -7.06 -19.38
C VAL A 106 16.30 -5.68 -18.75
N GLU A 107 15.24 -4.90 -18.72
CA GLU A 107 15.24 -3.60 -18.05
C GLU A 107 15.22 -3.73 -16.52
N ALA A 108 15.64 -2.66 -15.82
CA ALA A 108 15.56 -2.61 -14.37
C ALA A 108 14.09 -2.63 -13.91
N VAL A 109 13.83 -3.42 -12.88
CA VAL A 109 12.53 -3.41 -12.20
C VAL A 109 12.65 -2.52 -10.96
N MET A 110 11.87 -1.45 -10.95
CA MET A 110 11.83 -0.49 -9.84
C MET A 110 10.64 -0.77 -8.91
N GLU A 111 10.69 -0.25 -7.69
CA GLU A 111 9.55 -0.28 -6.79
C GLU A 111 8.34 0.47 -7.38
N GLY A 112 7.13 0.07 -6.97
CA GLY A 112 5.90 0.71 -7.42
C GLY A 112 5.67 2.07 -6.75
N ASP A 113 4.86 2.92 -7.37
CA ASP A 113 4.55 4.27 -6.89
C ASP A 113 3.97 4.28 -5.47
N GLU A 114 3.15 3.28 -5.11
CA GLU A 114 2.57 3.21 -3.76
C GLU A 114 3.64 2.95 -2.68
N ALA A 115 4.61 2.08 -2.97
CA ALA A 115 5.73 1.81 -2.05
C ALA A 115 6.61 3.06 -1.88
N LEU A 116 6.96 3.74 -2.99
CA LEU A 116 7.70 5.00 -2.94
C LEU A 116 6.94 6.08 -2.17
N ARG A 117 5.64 6.26 -2.44
CA ARG A 117 4.77 7.22 -1.74
C ARG A 117 4.71 6.92 -0.24
N TYR A 118 4.57 5.65 0.13
CA TYR A 118 4.52 5.23 1.52
C TYR A 118 5.84 5.55 2.25
N ARG A 119 6.99 5.20 1.67
CA ARG A 119 8.31 5.55 2.23
C ARG A 119 8.53 7.05 2.31
N THR A 120 8.09 7.81 1.29
CA THR A 120 8.18 9.28 1.30
C THR A 120 7.39 9.88 2.47
N ARG A 121 6.22 9.32 2.79
CA ARG A 121 5.43 9.76 3.96
C ARG A 121 6.12 9.42 5.28
N LEU A 122 6.79 8.29 5.35
CA LEU A 122 7.53 7.85 6.54
C LEU A 122 8.84 8.62 6.74
N SER A 123 9.40 9.25 5.71
CA SER A 123 10.71 9.90 5.80
C SER A 123 10.78 10.98 6.90
N LEU A 124 9.67 11.66 7.18
CA LEU A 124 9.59 12.65 8.25
C LEU A 124 9.69 12.01 9.66
N GLU A 125 9.21 10.78 9.81
CA GLU A 125 9.35 10.01 11.05
C GLU A 125 10.82 9.65 11.31
N ALA A 126 11.62 9.45 10.24
CA ALA A 126 13.04 9.16 10.32
C ALA A 126 13.87 10.30 10.92
N LEU A 127 13.35 11.52 10.93
CA LEU A 127 14.01 12.67 11.60
C LEU A 127 13.94 12.58 13.13
N SER A 128 13.10 11.67 13.66
CA SER A 128 12.99 11.47 15.10
C SER A 128 14.18 10.67 15.63
N VAL A 129 14.97 11.28 16.48
CA VAL A 129 16.09 10.63 17.20
C VAL A 129 15.64 9.82 18.41
N ALA A 130 14.33 9.80 18.71
CA ALA A 130 13.77 9.14 19.89
C ALA A 130 13.39 7.66 19.62
N GLY A 131 13.66 7.10 18.45
CA GLY A 131 13.35 5.72 18.12
C GLY A 131 11.86 5.45 17.96
N SER A 132 11.13 6.34 17.28
CA SER A 132 9.73 6.11 16.95
C SER A 132 9.55 4.88 16.07
N SER A 133 8.41 4.18 16.19
CA SER A 133 8.11 3.01 15.35
C SER A 133 8.15 3.35 13.85
N GLY A 134 7.70 4.54 13.47
CA GLY A 134 7.76 5.02 12.08
C GLY A 134 9.19 5.23 11.58
N ALA A 135 10.13 5.66 12.43
CA ALA A 135 11.53 5.78 12.06
C ALA A 135 12.15 4.39 11.76
N TYR A 136 11.91 3.42 12.64
CA TYR A 136 12.35 2.04 12.41
C TYR A 136 11.76 1.44 11.14
N GLU A 137 10.47 1.67 10.90
CA GLU A 137 9.77 1.20 9.70
C GLU A 137 10.36 1.82 8.42
N TYR A 138 10.60 3.14 8.43
CA TYR A 138 11.24 3.84 7.31
C TYR A 138 12.62 3.29 6.97
N HIS A 139 13.50 3.19 7.98
CA HIS A 139 14.86 2.70 7.77
C HIS A 139 14.89 1.24 7.32
N ALA A 140 14.01 0.40 7.88
CA ALA A 140 13.89 -0.99 7.46
C ALA A 140 13.42 -1.11 6.00
N LEU A 141 12.32 -0.44 5.62
CA LEU A 141 11.81 -0.45 4.24
C LEU A 141 12.80 0.17 3.24
N SER A 142 13.59 1.15 3.67
CA SER A 142 14.59 1.80 2.82
C SER A 142 15.86 0.97 2.64
N SER A 143 16.07 -0.05 3.46
CA SER A 143 17.24 -0.93 3.38
C SER A 143 17.18 -1.93 2.23
N SER A 144 15.99 -2.28 1.74
CA SER A 144 15.81 -3.24 0.65
C SER A 144 14.46 -3.06 -0.06
N ALA A 145 14.47 -3.01 -1.39
CA ALA A 145 13.27 -3.01 -2.24
C ALA A 145 12.48 -4.33 -2.20
N GLU A 146 13.07 -5.40 -1.65
CA GLU A 146 12.42 -6.70 -1.50
C GLU A 146 11.42 -6.74 -0.33
N LEU A 147 11.40 -5.71 0.51
CA LEU A 147 10.49 -5.61 1.64
C LEU A 147 9.20 -4.88 1.21
N VAL A 148 8.06 -5.41 1.66
CA VAL A 148 6.75 -4.82 1.41
C VAL A 148 6.06 -4.32 2.68
N HIS A 149 6.40 -4.89 3.82
CA HIS A 149 5.84 -4.46 5.10
C HIS A 149 6.80 -4.74 6.25
N VAL A 150 6.78 -3.87 7.25
CA VAL A 150 7.54 -4.00 8.49
C VAL A 150 6.60 -3.70 9.65
N SER A 151 6.70 -4.48 10.71
CA SER A 151 5.98 -4.23 11.95
C SER A 151 6.98 -4.04 13.07
N VAL A 152 6.75 -3.05 13.91
CA VAL A 152 7.62 -2.69 15.04
C VAL A 152 6.87 -2.89 16.34
N ASP A 153 7.53 -3.54 17.28
CA ASP A 153 7.00 -3.80 18.62
C ASP A 153 8.11 -3.72 19.66
N SER A 154 7.76 -3.66 20.93
CA SER A 154 8.74 -3.68 22.01
C SER A 154 8.25 -4.51 23.19
N PRO A 155 9.13 -5.27 23.85
CA PRO A 155 8.77 -5.99 25.06
C PRO A 155 8.45 -5.01 26.18
N ARG A 156 7.59 -5.44 27.10
CA ARG A 156 7.20 -4.66 28.27
C ARG A 156 7.64 -5.34 29.53
N PHE A 157 8.14 -4.55 30.49
CA PHE A 157 8.66 -5.01 31.74
C PHE A 157 8.04 -4.23 32.89
N SER A 158 7.80 -4.92 34.00
CA SER A 158 7.42 -4.30 35.28
C SER A 158 8.44 -4.60 36.38
N GLY A 159 8.62 -3.63 37.25
CA GLY A 159 9.49 -3.82 38.44
C GLY A 159 8.80 -4.70 39.46
N VAL A 160 9.56 -5.66 40.04
CA VAL A 160 9.04 -6.56 41.07
C VAL A 160 9.71 -6.26 42.39
N ALA A 161 8.87 -6.15 43.43
CA ALA A 161 9.38 -6.07 44.80
C ALA A 161 9.97 -7.42 45.24
N VAL A 162 11.24 -7.44 45.58
CA VAL A 162 11.97 -8.65 45.97
C VAL A 162 11.98 -8.76 47.47
N PRO A 163 11.69 -9.95 48.09
CA PRO A 163 11.83 -10.18 49.53
C PRO A 163 13.22 -9.82 50.02
N ALA A 164 13.31 -9.29 51.25
CA ALA A 164 14.58 -8.81 51.82
C ALA A 164 15.69 -9.87 51.83
N ALA A 165 15.34 -11.15 52.05
CA ALA A 165 16.28 -12.26 52.01
C ALA A 165 16.90 -12.49 50.63
N VAL A 166 16.14 -12.28 49.56
CA VAL A 166 16.62 -12.39 48.15
C VAL A 166 17.39 -11.14 47.77
N LYS A 167 16.91 -9.95 48.19
CA LYS A 167 17.58 -8.68 47.95
C LYS A 167 19.01 -8.63 48.55
N ALA A 168 19.21 -9.26 49.70
CA ALA A 168 20.52 -9.35 50.36
C ALA A 168 21.54 -10.20 49.56
N GLN A 169 21.08 -11.05 48.63
CA GLN A 169 21.92 -11.90 47.77
C GLN A 169 22.22 -11.26 46.41
N LEU A 170 21.55 -10.15 46.09
CA LEU A 170 21.77 -9.44 44.85
C LEU A 170 22.85 -8.36 45.01
N PRO A 171 23.59 -8.03 43.91
CA PRO A 171 24.52 -6.92 43.93
C PRO A 171 23.84 -5.60 44.33
N ALA A 172 24.60 -4.69 44.95
CA ALA A 172 24.08 -3.36 45.26
C ALA A 172 23.59 -2.63 43.98
N GLY A 173 22.39 -2.09 44.03
CA GLY A 173 21.78 -1.41 42.89
C GLY A 173 21.06 -2.35 41.89
N ALA A 174 20.99 -3.65 42.13
CA ALA A 174 20.27 -4.57 41.31
C ALA A 174 18.76 -4.23 41.25
N ILE A 175 18.19 -4.22 40.04
CA ILE A 175 16.78 -4.06 39.80
C ILE A 175 16.26 -5.39 39.24
N VAL A 176 15.18 -5.90 39.81
CA VAL A 176 14.52 -7.11 39.31
C VAL A 176 13.28 -6.70 38.54
N VAL A 177 13.20 -7.14 37.31
CA VAL A 177 12.06 -6.91 36.39
C VAL A 177 11.49 -8.23 35.90
N VAL A 178 10.21 -8.25 35.68
CA VAL A 178 9.49 -9.35 34.99
C VAL A 178 9.10 -8.88 33.62
N CYS A 179 9.23 -9.75 32.62
CA CYS A 179 8.73 -9.51 31.27
C CYS A 179 7.23 -9.80 31.26
N ASP A 180 6.40 -8.76 31.11
CA ASP A 180 4.95 -8.87 31.02
C ASP A 180 4.50 -9.18 29.59
N TYR A 181 5.31 -8.78 28.62
CA TYR A 181 5.07 -9.00 27.20
C TYR A 181 6.40 -9.09 26.46
N ASP A 182 6.61 -10.18 25.76
CA ASP A 182 7.91 -10.52 25.13
C ASP A 182 8.11 -9.96 23.72
N ALA A 183 7.06 -9.42 23.10
CA ALA A 183 7.06 -8.98 21.68
C ALA A 183 7.56 -10.08 20.71
N GLY A 184 7.38 -11.37 21.07
CA GLY A 184 7.83 -12.54 20.32
C GLY A 184 9.33 -12.76 20.29
N LEU A 185 10.06 -12.16 21.21
CA LEU A 185 11.50 -12.35 21.33
C LEU A 185 11.82 -13.47 22.33
N ALA A 186 12.77 -14.33 21.97
CA ALA A 186 13.39 -15.23 22.93
C ALA A 186 14.35 -14.42 23.82
N ASN A 187 14.15 -14.51 25.14
CA ASN A 187 14.95 -13.80 26.16
C ASN A 187 15.00 -12.28 25.93
N PRO A 188 13.84 -11.59 25.95
CA PRO A 188 13.79 -10.15 25.76
C PRO A 188 14.47 -9.42 26.92
N LEU A 189 15.09 -8.28 26.62
CA LEU A 189 15.70 -7.38 27.60
C LEU A 189 15.14 -5.97 27.42
N PRO A 190 15.16 -5.13 28.46
CA PRO A 190 14.87 -3.71 28.32
C PRO A 190 15.75 -3.07 27.24
N GLY A 191 15.14 -2.27 26.37
CA GLY A 191 15.79 -1.69 25.20
C GLY A 191 15.71 -2.54 23.92
N ASP A 192 15.15 -3.75 23.96
CA ASP A 192 14.87 -4.52 22.74
C ASP A 192 13.75 -3.87 21.95
N VAL A 193 13.97 -3.75 20.64
CA VAL A 193 12.96 -3.38 19.65
C VAL A 193 12.79 -4.56 18.70
N SER A 194 11.61 -5.18 18.74
CA SER A 194 11.25 -6.33 17.90
C SER A 194 10.74 -5.83 16.56
N LEU A 195 11.37 -6.27 15.46
CA LEU A 195 10.92 -5.97 14.10
C LEU A 195 10.61 -7.26 13.38
N ALA A 196 9.41 -7.34 12.84
CA ALA A 196 9.05 -8.37 11.88
C ALA A 196 9.09 -7.76 10.47
N VAL A 197 9.68 -8.46 9.51
CA VAL A 197 9.80 -8.01 8.13
C VAL A 197 9.10 -8.98 7.18
N LEU A 198 8.39 -8.45 6.19
CA LEU A 198 7.69 -9.23 5.18
C LEU A 198 8.30 -8.96 3.81
N ALA A 199 8.84 -10.00 3.20
CA ALA A 199 9.36 -9.94 1.84
C ALA A 199 8.24 -9.94 0.80
N ARG A 200 8.54 -9.48 -0.41
CA ARG A 200 7.66 -9.60 -1.58
C ARG A 200 7.35 -11.07 -1.86
N PRO A 201 6.17 -11.38 -2.45
CA PRO A 201 5.82 -12.76 -2.80
C PRO A 201 6.79 -13.40 -3.82
N ASP A 202 7.33 -12.57 -4.69
CA ASP A 202 8.24 -12.92 -5.79
C ASP A 202 9.73 -12.65 -5.46
N SER A 203 10.04 -12.42 -4.18
CA SER A 203 11.42 -12.22 -3.74
C SER A 203 12.27 -13.48 -3.98
N VAL A 204 13.42 -13.28 -4.60
CA VAL A 204 14.42 -14.34 -4.80
C VAL A 204 15.51 -14.29 -3.73
N VAL A 205 15.50 -13.27 -2.88
CA VAL A 205 16.47 -13.10 -1.80
C VAL A 205 16.04 -13.93 -0.59
N PRO A 206 16.92 -14.79 -0.05
CA PRO A 206 16.61 -15.56 1.14
C PRO A 206 16.23 -14.68 2.34
N GLU A 207 15.23 -15.09 3.11
CA GLU A 207 14.73 -14.33 4.27
C GLU A 207 15.85 -14.01 5.26
N ALA A 208 16.73 -14.96 5.55
CA ALA A 208 17.86 -14.73 6.45
C ALA A 208 18.80 -13.60 5.97
N GLN A 209 18.97 -13.45 4.66
CA GLN A 209 19.77 -12.37 4.08
C GLN A 209 19.04 -11.01 4.22
N LEU A 210 17.72 -10.98 4.00
CA LEU A 210 16.91 -9.77 4.20
C LEU A 210 16.94 -9.33 5.67
N VAL A 211 16.75 -10.27 6.59
CA VAL A 211 16.84 -10.02 8.04
C VAL A 211 18.21 -9.43 8.40
N ALA A 212 19.30 -10.00 7.89
CA ALA A 212 20.67 -9.50 8.14
C ALA A 212 20.87 -8.09 7.55
N THR A 213 20.33 -7.82 6.35
CA THR A 213 20.41 -6.50 5.70
C THR A 213 19.69 -5.44 6.52
N VAL A 214 18.45 -5.73 6.95
CA VAL A 214 17.67 -4.83 7.81
C VAL A 214 18.36 -4.60 9.15
N LEU A 215 18.82 -5.67 9.80
CA LEU A 215 19.52 -5.56 11.10
C LEU A 215 20.77 -4.69 10.97
N LYS A 216 21.54 -4.84 9.90
CA LYS A 216 22.72 -3.99 9.65
C LYS A 216 22.34 -2.53 9.48
N ALA A 217 21.28 -2.23 8.71
CA ALA A 217 20.81 -0.86 8.49
C ALA A 217 20.33 -0.22 9.78
N LEU A 218 19.55 -0.94 10.59
CA LEU A 218 19.02 -0.45 11.85
C LEU A 218 20.04 -0.37 12.99
N SER A 219 21.18 -1.06 12.85
CA SER A 219 22.27 -1.02 13.84
C SER A 219 23.30 0.08 13.53
N ALA A 220 23.13 0.83 12.43
CA ALA A 220 24.02 1.92 12.10
C ALA A 220 23.98 3.00 13.18
N GLU A 221 25.12 3.61 13.45
CA GLU A 221 25.29 4.55 14.57
C GLU A 221 24.46 5.83 14.44
N ASP A 222 24.22 6.24 13.20
CA ASP A 222 23.41 7.40 12.83
C ASP A 222 21.89 7.11 12.77
N VAL A 223 21.48 5.85 12.84
CA VAL A 223 20.08 5.41 12.78
C VAL A 223 19.58 4.96 14.14
N ARG A 224 20.39 4.21 14.86
CA ARG A 224 20.00 3.56 16.11
C ARG A 224 20.05 4.50 17.31
N PRO A 225 18.97 4.69 18.07
CA PRO A 225 19.06 5.30 19.40
C PRO A 225 20.04 4.53 20.32
N VAL A 226 20.76 5.26 21.16
CA VAL A 226 21.89 4.70 21.97
C VAL A 226 21.48 3.52 22.85
N THR A 227 20.26 3.55 23.37
CA THR A 227 19.75 2.51 24.30
C THR A 227 19.06 1.35 23.60
N ASP A 228 18.74 1.49 22.32
CA ASP A 228 17.90 0.54 21.60
C ASP A 228 18.74 -0.61 21.04
N ARG A 229 18.14 -1.80 21.08
CA ARG A 229 18.69 -3.01 20.53
C ARG A 229 17.73 -3.65 19.52
N PRO A 230 17.85 -3.33 18.24
CA PRO A 230 16.98 -3.89 17.22
C PRO A 230 17.16 -5.40 17.09
N ARG A 231 16.04 -6.12 17.07
CA ARG A 231 15.91 -7.57 16.92
C ARG A 231 15.01 -7.85 15.74
N VAL A 232 15.59 -8.25 14.60
CA VAL A 232 14.87 -8.45 13.34
C VAL A 232 14.58 -9.92 13.12
N GLN A 233 13.36 -10.23 12.70
CA GLN A 233 12.89 -11.57 12.36
C GLN A 233 12.01 -11.55 11.13
N GLY A 234 11.92 -12.66 10.40
CA GLY A 234 10.98 -12.81 9.29
C GLY A 234 9.54 -12.89 9.76
N GLY A 235 8.62 -12.47 8.90
CA GLY A 235 7.19 -12.59 9.16
C GLY A 235 6.73 -14.05 9.17
N ILE A 236 5.89 -14.42 10.13
CA ILE A 236 5.37 -15.78 10.31
C ILE A 236 4.08 -15.94 9.49
N PRO A 237 3.98 -16.91 8.57
CA PRO A 237 2.75 -17.13 7.84
C PRO A 237 1.65 -17.70 8.74
N SER A 238 0.46 -17.13 8.66
CA SER A 238 -0.79 -17.70 9.18
C SER A 238 -1.51 -18.38 8.01
N ASP A 239 -1.35 -19.68 7.92
CA ASP A 239 -1.82 -20.47 6.78
C ASP A 239 -3.32 -20.69 6.85
N PHE A 240 -4.00 -20.48 5.71
CA PHE A 240 -5.42 -20.76 5.56
C PHE A 240 -5.74 -21.34 4.18
N GLN A 241 -6.94 -21.88 4.04
CA GLN A 241 -7.45 -22.43 2.80
C GLN A 241 -8.74 -21.72 2.42
N VAL A 242 -9.00 -21.58 1.13
CA VAL A 242 -10.28 -21.12 0.62
C VAL A 242 -10.93 -22.24 -0.17
N GLU A 243 -12.14 -22.62 0.24
CA GLU A 243 -12.96 -23.64 -0.42
C GLU A 243 -14.38 -23.11 -0.52
N ALA A 244 -14.90 -22.95 -1.74
CA ALA A 244 -16.24 -22.42 -1.96
C ALA A 244 -16.91 -23.03 -3.17
N VAL A 245 -18.24 -23.10 -3.11
CA VAL A 245 -19.12 -23.45 -4.22
C VAL A 245 -19.83 -22.18 -4.69
N LEU A 246 -19.66 -21.84 -5.97
CA LEU A 246 -20.23 -20.65 -6.60
C LEU A 246 -21.45 -21.07 -7.44
N TRP A 247 -22.60 -20.52 -7.10
CA TRP A 247 -23.85 -20.75 -7.85
C TRP A 247 -23.97 -19.70 -8.95
N VAL A 248 -23.79 -20.14 -10.20
CA VAL A 248 -23.79 -19.27 -11.39
C VAL A 248 -25.20 -19.22 -11.97
N GLU A 249 -25.64 -18.03 -12.35
CA GLU A 249 -26.92 -17.83 -13.05
C GLU A 249 -26.92 -18.48 -14.42
N ALA A 250 -28.10 -18.89 -14.90
CA ALA A 250 -28.25 -19.42 -16.26
C ALA A 250 -28.00 -18.31 -17.30
N GLY A 251 -27.04 -18.55 -18.22
CA GLY A 251 -26.72 -17.65 -19.32
C GLY A 251 -25.24 -17.31 -19.45
N PRO A 252 -24.54 -16.76 -18.42
CA PRO A 252 -23.09 -16.53 -18.49
C PRO A 252 -22.30 -17.84 -18.55
N ASP A 253 -21.16 -17.81 -19.23
CA ASP A 253 -20.21 -18.93 -19.23
C ASP A 253 -19.63 -19.12 -17.81
N PRO A 254 -19.85 -20.29 -17.19
CA PRO A 254 -19.39 -20.56 -15.83
C PRO A 254 -17.86 -20.41 -15.67
N ASP A 255 -17.08 -20.70 -16.68
CA ASP A 255 -15.62 -20.61 -16.63
C ASP A 255 -15.15 -19.17 -16.60
N VAL A 256 -15.80 -18.26 -17.34
CA VAL A 256 -15.52 -16.83 -17.31
C VAL A 256 -15.86 -16.21 -15.96
N VAL A 257 -17.03 -16.59 -15.39
CA VAL A 257 -17.47 -16.13 -14.08
C VAL A 257 -16.51 -16.64 -12.98
N LEU A 258 -16.10 -17.90 -13.07
CA LEU A 258 -15.14 -18.50 -12.14
C LEU A 258 -13.79 -17.78 -12.18
N ALA A 259 -13.28 -17.49 -13.38
CA ALA A 259 -12.02 -16.76 -13.54
C ALA A 259 -12.10 -15.35 -12.95
N GLY A 260 -13.24 -14.66 -13.14
CA GLY A 260 -13.51 -13.35 -12.54
C GLY A 260 -13.54 -13.38 -11.02
N ALA A 261 -14.24 -14.36 -10.44
CA ALA A 261 -14.30 -14.57 -8.99
C ALA A 261 -12.92 -14.91 -8.41
N ARG A 262 -12.15 -15.75 -9.12
CA ARG A 262 -10.78 -16.09 -8.73
C ARG A 262 -9.88 -14.87 -8.72
N ALA A 263 -9.88 -14.05 -9.76
CA ALA A 263 -9.08 -12.83 -9.85
C ALA A 263 -9.44 -11.82 -8.74
N SER A 264 -10.74 -11.67 -8.45
CA SER A 264 -11.22 -10.82 -7.36
C SER A 264 -10.75 -11.33 -5.98
N LEU A 265 -10.84 -12.63 -5.74
CA LEU A 265 -10.36 -13.26 -4.51
C LEU A 265 -8.83 -13.12 -4.35
N ASP A 266 -8.07 -13.37 -5.41
CA ASP A 266 -6.60 -13.23 -5.41
C ASP A 266 -6.21 -11.79 -5.07
N LYS A 267 -6.94 -10.80 -5.57
CA LYS A 267 -6.75 -9.38 -5.23
C LYS A 267 -7.05 -9.10 -3.75
N ALA A 268 -8.11 -9.67 -3.20
CA ALA A 268 -8.46 -9.51 -1.78
C ALA A 268 -7.39 -10.15 -0.87
N ILE A 269 -6.92 -11.35 -1.20
CA ILE A 269 -5.85 -12.03 -0.47
C ILE A 269 -4.53 -11.24 -0.55
N ALA A 270 -4.17 -10.74 -1.73
CA ALA A 270 -2.99 -9.92 -1.91
C ALA A 270 -3.06 -8.62 -1.08
N GLY A 271 -4.23 -7.99 -1.03
CA GLY A 271 -4.46 -6.80 -0.18
C GLY A 271 -4.37 -7.07 1.32
N ALA A 272 -4.76 -8.28 1.75
CA ALA A 272 -4.65 -8.70 3.14
C ALA A 272 -3.22 -9.13 3.52
N ARG A 273 -2.35 -9.45 2.56
CA ARG A 273 -1.00 -9.95 2.79
C ARG A 273 -0.06 -8.86 3.31
N ARG A 274 -0.18 -8.57 4.59
CA ARG A 274 0.67 -7.67 5.37
C ARG A 274 0.79 -8.21 6.79
N LEU A 275 1.82 -7.81 7.50
CA LEU A 275 1.91 -8.07 8.94
C LEU A 275 0.73 -7.42 9.65
N GLU A 276 0.18 -8.07 10.67
CA GLU A 276 -1.09 -7.66 11.30
C GLU A 276 -2.28 -7.68 10.33
N GLY A 277 -2.14 -8.42 9.20
CA GLY A 277 -3.17 -8.50 8.16
C GLY A 277 -4.41 -9.24 8.66
N GLN A 278 -5.55 -8.80 8.12
CA GLN A 278 -6.84 -9.41 8.44
C GLN A 278 -7.57 -9.72 7.14
N LEU A 279 -8.15 -10.92 7.08
CA LEU A 279 -9.04 -11.32 6.00
C LEU A 279 -10.35 -11.83 6.63
N PRO A 280 -11.33 -10.94 6.90
CA PRO A 280 -12.60 -11.35 7.44
C PRO A 280 -13.38 -12.17 6.41
N VAL A 281 -14.22 -13.08 6.90
CA VAL A 281 -15.08 -13.94 6.05
C VAL A 281 -15.95 -13.10 5.10
N SER A 282 -16.42 -11.93 5.56
CA SER A 282 -17.19 -10.99 4.73
C SER A 282 -16.42 -10.47 3.53
N ALA A 283 -15.10 -10.23 3.65
CA ALA A 283 -14.26 -9.82 2.52
C ALA A 283 -14.08 -10.95 1.51
N VAL A 284 -14.02 -12.21 1.97
CA VAL A 284 -13.97 -13.38 1.08
C VAL A 284 -15.28 -13.50 0.30
N TYR A 285 -16.45 -13.38 0.99
CA TYR A 285 -17.74 -13.38 0.31
C TYR A 285 -17.86 -12.25 -0.71
N ALA A 286 -17.49 -11.02 -0.33
CA ALA A 286 -17.53 -9.86 -1.23
C ALA A 286 -16.64 -10.06 -2.46
N ALA A 287 -15.47 -10.66 -2.29
CA ALA A 287 -14.55 -10.95 -3.39
C ALA A 287 -15.08 -12.05 -4.33
N LEU A 288 -15.77 -13.04 -3.80
CA LEU A 288 -16.33 -14.14 -4.59
C LEU A 288 -17.67 -13.80 -5.25
N HIS A 289 -18.42 -12.82 -4.74
CA HIS A 289 -19.74 -12.45 -5.25
C HIS A 289 -19.63 -11.45 -6.41
N VAL A 290 -19.08 -11.92 -7.54
CA VAL A 290 -18.98 -11.13 -8.78
C VAL A 290 -20.26 -11.25 -9.61
N THR A 291 -20.40 -10.37 -10.63
CA THR A 291 -21.55 -10.41 -11.55
C THR A 291 -21.69 -11.80 -12.17
N GLY A 292 -22.90 -12.36 -12.17
CA GLY A 292 -23.21 -13.70 -12.66
C GLY A 292 -23.21 -14.78 -11.56
N ILE A 293 -22.87 -14.43 -10.30
CA ILE A 293 -22.98 -15.34 -9.16
C ILE A 293 -24.20 -14.95 -8.32
N SER A 294 -25.15 -15.88 -8.20
CA SER A 294 -26.36 -15.69 -7.40
C SER A 294 -26.14 -16.01 -5.91
N ARG A 295 -25.26 -16.97 -5.61
CA ARG A 295 -24.95 -17.41 -4.24
C ARG A 295 -23.54 -17.97 -4.12
N VAL A 296 -22.92 -17.74 -2.98
CA VAL A 296 -21.64 -18.31 -2.58
C VAL A 296 -21.83 -19.17 -1.34
N ASP A 297 -21.48 -20.43 -1.44
CA ASP A 297 -21.41 -21.35 -0.29
C ASP A 297 -19.94 -21.49 0.09
N LEU A 298 -19.50 -20.71 1.10
CA LEU A 298 -18.14 -20.76 1.60
C LEU A 298 -17.99 -21.91 2.60
N VAL A 299 -17.07 -22.83 2.32
CA VAL A 299 -16.76 -23.98 3.19
C VAL A 299 -15.57 -23.65 4.09
N LYS A 300 -14.55 -22.98 3.52
CA LYS A 300 -13.37 -22.48 4.23
C LYS A 300 -12.97 -21.10 3.71
N PRO A 301 -12.45 -20.23 4.57
CA PRO A 301 -12.30 -20.38 6.02
C PRO A 301 -13.66 -20.25 6.74
N VAL A 302 -13.83 -20.97 7.86
CA VAL A 302 -15.03 -20.88 8.70
C VAL A 302 -15.04 -19.57 9.49
N GLU A 303 -13.87 -19.14 9.92
CA GLU A 303 -13.65 -17.88 10.64
C GLU A 303 -12.68 -17.01 9.86
N GLY A 304 -12.76 -15.69 10.09
CA GLY A 304 -11.82 -14.75 9.48
C GLY A 304 -10.39 -14.99 9.96
N VAL A 305 -9.44 -14.77 9.07
CA VAL A 305 -8.01 -14.82 9.42
C VAL A 305 -7.61 -13.51 10.07
N VAL A 306 -7.10 -13.57 11.30
CA VAL A 306 -6.58 -12.43 12.06
C VAL A 306 -5.15 -12.75 12.46
N CYS A 307 -4.23 -11.89 12.07
CA CYS A 307 -2.79 -12.04 12.34
C CYS A 307 -2.32 -11.07 13.42
N ASP A 308 -1.35 -11.49 14.20
CA ASP A 308 -0.64 -10.60 15.13
C ASP A 308 0.41 -9.75 14.40
N LYS A 309 1.13 -8.89 15.14
CA LYS A 309 2.16 -7.99 14.59
C LYS A 309 3.28 -8.69 13.81
N ARG A 310 3.47 -9.97 14.00
CA ARG A 310 4.54 -10.77 13.38
C ARG A 310 4.01 -11.70 12.29
N GLN A 311 2.70 -11.87 12.21
CA GLN A 311 2.04 -12.80 11.31
C GLN A 311 1.45 -12.09 10.09
N TYR A 312 1.35 -12.85 8.99
CA TYR A 312 0.65 -12.42 7.80
C TYR A 312 -0.20 -13.56 7.23
N PRO A 313 -1.37 -13.28 6.64
CA PRO A 313 -2.22 -14.31 6.06
C PRO A 313 -1.59 -14.88 4.78
N ARG A 314 -1.55 -16.23 4.67
CA ARG A 314 -1.07 -16.95 3.51
C ARG A 314 -2.06 -18.03 3.08
N ALA A 315 -2.65 -17.86 1.90
CA ALA A 315 -3.48 -18.90 1.32
C ALA A 315 -2.60 -20.06 0.82
N THR A 316 -2.82 -21.26 1.34
CA THR A 316 -2.09 -22.46 0.93
C THR A 316 -2.79 -23.21 -0.20
N SER A 317 -4.12 -23.10 -0.29
CA SER A 317 -4.91 -23.66 -1.38
C SER A 317 -6.18 -22.83 -1.61
N ILE A 318 -6.61 -22.75 -2.86
CA ILE A 318 -7.86 -22.11 -3.25
C ILE A 318 -8.60 -23.07 -4.19
N SER A 319 -9.70 -23.61 -3.72
CA SER A 319 -10.57 -24.53 -4.45
C SER A 319 -11.93 -23.86 -4.65
N LEU A 320 -12.23 -23.47 -5.88
CA LEU A 320 -13.52 -22.90 -6.27
C LEU A 320 -14.19 -23.86 -7.25
N THR A 321 -15.45 -24.19 -7.00
CA THR A 321 -16.28 -25.02 -7.88
C THR A 321 -17.54 -24.27 -8.26
N THR A 322 -18.05 -24.49 -9.46
CA THR A 322 -19.29 -23.86 -9.94
C THR A 322 -20.45 -24.85 -9.97
N LYS A 323 -21.66 -24.35 -9.69
CA LYS A 323 -22.95 -25.02 -9.92
C LYS A 323 -23.86 -24.04 -10.62
N VAL A 324 -24.55 -24.50 -11.65
CA VAL A 324 -25.54 -23.67 -12.35
C VAL A 324 -26.86 -23.72 -11.59
N VAL A 325 -27.47 -22.56 -11.39
CA VAL A 325 -28.83 -22.48 -10.83
C VAL A 325 -29.81 -22.93 -11.92
N THR A 326 -30.51 -24.01 -11.65
CA THR A 326 -31.56 -24.57 -12.52
C THR A 326 -32.89 -23.90 -12.27
#